data_f624c0fdbe82bc9590128e35b0fcafd9
#
_entry.id   f624c0fdbe82bc9590128e35b0fcafd9
#
_cell.length_a   1.000
_cell.length_b   1.000
_cell.length_c   1.000
_cell.angle_alpha   90.00
_cell.angle_beta   90.00
_cell.angle_gamma   90.00
#
_symmetry.space_group_name_H-M   'P 1'
#
loop_
_entity.id
_entity.type
_entity.pdbx_description
1 polymer ?
#
loop_
_entity_poly.entity_id
_entity_poly.type
_entity_poly.pdbx_seq_one_letter_code
_entity_poly.pdbx_strand_id
1 'polypeptide(L)'
;MDKYKILITLESGMMIGSGNDEFKLGGVDASTITINEKPYIPGSSLKGKLRSLSNKQPQEEINEYFGGKNDDQGNLNMSNRILFSDLLLKENEEEKDQNYFEIKYENSITEDSEGEKMATPRINKRTTANLVFEGKVMIPQNNSGAEELLKKLLEELKQGYIGSNGSRGYGWVKEAELEKIEEWK
;
A
#
# COMPACT_ATOMS: atom_id res chain seq x y z
N MET A 1 0.14 21.35 11.36
CA MET A 1 0.43 19.90 11.20
C MET A 1 1.92 19.68 11.13
N ASP A 2 2.40 18.67 11.82
CA ASP A 2 3.79 18.21 11.72
C ASP A 2 3.97 17.43 10.43
N LYS A 3 5.11 17.58 9.78
CA LYS A 3 5.42 16.99 8.48
C LYS A 3 6.39 15.82 8.64
N TYR A 4 6.09 14.73 7.96
CA TYR A 4 6.92 13.53 7.97
C TYR A 4 7.09 13.01 6.55
N LYS A 5 8.27 12.47 6.29
CA LYS A 5 8.56 11.65 5.13
C LYS A 5 8.35 10.20 5.52
N ILE A 6 7.69 9.44 4.67
CA ILE A 6 7.54 8.00 4.82
C ILE A 6 8.27 7.28 3.68
N LEU A 7 9.03 6.25 4.03
CA LEU A 7 9.74 5.39 3.10
C LEU A 7 9.26 3.96 3.29
N ILE A 8 8.96 3.28 2.19
CA ILE A 8 8.61 1.86 2.20
C ILE A 8 9.50 1.14 1.19
N THR A 9 10.26 0.17 1.68
CA THR A 9 11.08 -0.72 0.86
C THR A 9 10.39 -2.08 0.75
N LEU A 10 10.21 -2.55 -0.47
CA LEU A 10 9.62 -3.87 -0.72
C LEU A 10 10.68 -4.97 -0.64
N GLU A 11 10.32 -6.11 -0.06
CA GLU A 11 11.08 -7.36 -0.13
C GLU A 11 10.71 -8.16 -1.38
N SER A 12 9.46 -8.10 -1.81
CA SER A 12 8.95 -8.81 -2.98
C SER A 12 8.10 -7.92 -3.88
N GLY A 13 7.91 -8.31 -5.14
CA GLY A 13 7.14 -7.57 -6.11
C GLY A 13 5.69 -7.35 -5.66
N MET A 14 5.21 -6.12 -5.75
CA MET A 14 3.90 -5.66 -5.31
C MET A 14 2.91 -5.62 -6.47
N MET A 15 1.64 -5.89 -6.18
CA MET A 15 0.52 -5.66 -7.09
C MET A 15 -0.57 -4.86 -6.39
N ILE A 16 -0.85 -3.67 -6.89
CA ILE A 16 -2.01 -2.86 -6.53
C ILE A 16 -2.81 -2.67 -7.80
N GLY A 17 -3.93 -3.40 -7.92
CA GLY A 17 -4.77 -3.37 -9.13
C GLY A 17 -5.49 -2.04 -9.31
N SER A 18 -5.76 -1.69 -10.57
CA SER A 18 -6.55 -0.49 -10.94
C SER A 18 -8.05 -0.66 -10.73
N GLY A 19 -8.51 -1.89 -10.46
CA GLY A 19 -9.93 -2.23 -10.44
C GLY A 19 -10.57 -2.34 -11.83
N ASN A 20 -9.85 -1.98 -12.88
CA ASN A 20 -10.27 -2.10 -14.29
C ASN A 20 -9.40 -3.16 -14.97
N ASP A 21 -9.64 -4.42 -14.67
CA ASP A 21 -9.05 -5.52 -15.42
C ASP A 21 -9.80 -5.64 -16.74
N GLU A 22 -9.29 -5.00 -17.78
CA GLU A 22 -9.75 -5.27 -19.14
C GLU A 22 -9.28 -6.68 -19.52
N PHE A 23 -10.21 -7.61 -19.58
CA PHE A 23 -9.99 -8.94 -20.15
C PHE A 23 -9.56 -8.82 -21.62
N LYS A 24 -8.26 -8.81 -21.87
CA LYS A 24 -7.71 -8.97 -23.23
C LYS A 24 -7.32 -10.41 -23.42
N LEU A 25 -7.95 -11.07 -24.38
CA LEU A 25 -7.58 -12.44 -24.80
C LEU A 25 -6.07 -12.49 -25.10
N GLY A 26 -5.31 -13.26 -24.31
CA GLY A 26 -3.85 -13.39 -24.45
C GLY A 26 -3.02 -12.27 -23.82
N GLY A 27 -3.63 -11.40 -23.01
CA GLY A 27 -2.95 -10.32 -22.28
C GLY A 27 -2.60 -10.67 -20.83
N VAL A 28 -2.19 -9.64 -20.07
CA VAL A 28 -1.98 -9.71 -18.63
C VAL A 28 -3.34 -9.63 -17.93
N ASP A 29 -3.65 -10.59 -17.04
CA ASP A 29 -4.94 -10.64 -16.33
C ASP A 29 -5.08 -9.52 -15.29
N ALA A 30 -3.96 -9.17 -14.64
CA ALA A 30 -3.93 -8.07 -13.68
C ALA A 30 -2.59 -7.35 -13.72
N SER A 31 -2.61 -6.03 -13.54
CA SER A 31 -1.40 -5.21 -13.52
C SER A 31 -1.40 -4.21 -12.37
N THR A 32 -0.19 -3.86 -11.92
CA THR A 32 0.00 -2.78 -10.94
C THR A 32 -0.29 -1.42 -11.56
N ILE A 33 -0.98 -0.57 -10.80
CA ILE A 33 -1.24 0.82 -11.19
C ILE A 33 0.04 1.63 -11.34
N THR A 34 -0.01 2.62 -12.22
CA THR A 34 1.14 3.47 -12.55
C THR A 34 0.77 4.95 -12.62
N ILE A 35 1.76 5.81 -12.32
CA ILE A 35 1.77 7.24 -12.67
C ILE A 35 2.99 7.46 -13.58
N ASN A 36 2.78 8.01 -14.77
CA ASN A 36 3.84 8.23 -15.76
C ASN A 36 4.69 6.96 -15.99
N GLU A 37 4.00 5.82 -16.18
CA GLU A 37 4.60 4.49 -16.41
C GLU A 37 5.40 3.91 -15.23
N LYS A 38 5.47 4.60 -14.09
CA LYS A 38 6.14 4.14 -12.87
C LYS A 38 5.14 3.63 -11.85
N PRO A 39 5.45 2.53 -11.13
CA PRO A 39 4.59 2.05 -10.07
C PRO A 39 4.56 3.04 -8.91
N TYR A 40 3.44 3.11 -8.21
CA TYR A 40 3.31 3.91 -6.99
C TYR A 40 2.40 3.21 -5.98
N ILE A 41 2.42 3.66 -4.74
CA ILE A 41 1.50 3.22 -3.69
C ILE A 41 0.52 4.36 -3.41
N PRO A 42 -0.77 4.22 -3.74
CA PRO A 42 -1.76 5.23 -3.36
C PRO A 42 -1.79 5.44 -1.84
N GLY A 43 -1.85 6.69 -1.41
CA GLY A 43 -1.99 7.04 -0.01
C GLY A 43 -3.22 6.39 0.64
N SER A 44 -4.29 6.22 -0.13
CA SER A 44 -5.49 5.49 0.29
C SER A 44 -5.23 4.00 0.55
N SER A 45 -4.41 3.35 -0.27
CA SER A 45 -4.03 1.95 -0.12
C SER A 45 -3.17 1.74 1.12
N LEU A 46 -2.17 2.60 1.32
CA LEU A 46 -1.35 2.57 2.53
C LEU A 46 -2.19 2.82 3.78
N LYS A 47 -3.01 3.87 3.79
CA LYS A 47 -3.92 4.20 4.89
C LYS A 47 -4.85 3.03 5.21
N GLY A 48 -5.47 2.42 4.19
CA GLY A 48 -6.34 1.26 4.35
C GLY A 48 -5.61 0.07 4.96
N LYS A 49 -4.37 -0.18 4.51
CA LYS A 49 -3.53 -1.26 5.05
C LYS A 49 -3.17 -1.01 6.51
N LEU A 50 -2.67 0.17 6.86
CA LEU A 50 -2.34 0.53 8.25
C LEU A 50 -3.58 0.41 9.15
N ARG A 51 -4.74 0.88 8.69
CA ARG A 51 -6.00 0.70 9.41
C ARG A 51 -6.35 -0.78 9.62
N SER A 52 -6.07 -1.65 8.66
CA SER A 52 -6.32 -3.10 8.81
C SER A 52 -5.40 -3.78 9.83
N LEU A 53 -4.20 -3.24 10.05
CA LEU A 53 -3.27 -3.73 11.06
C LEU A 53 -3.65 -3.28 12.48
N SER A 54 -4.46 -2.24 12.59
CA SER A 54 -4.81 -1.62 13.86
C SER A 54 -5.86 -2.39 14.71
N ASN A 55 -6.19 -3.63 14.36
CA ASN A 55 -7.21 -4.45 15.05
C ASN A 55 -6.97 -4.64 16.55
N LYS A 56 -5.73 -4.45 17.01
CA LYS A 56 -5.34 -4.55 18.43
C LYS A 56 -5.38 -3.21 19.16
N GLN A 57 -5.71 -2.13 18.48
CA GLN A 57 -5.77 -0.78 19.03
C GLN A 57 -7.21 -0.39 19.39
N PRO A 58 -7.41 0.55 20.32
CA PRO A 58 -8.74 1.09 20.62
C PRO A 58 -9.40 1.65 19.36
N GLN A 59 -10.63 1.23 19.10
CA GLN A 59 -11.35 1.63 17.88
C GLN A 59 -11.59 3.15 17.82
N GLU A 60 -11.66 3.80 18.96
CA GLU A 60 -11.81 5.26 19.06
C GLU A 60 -10.60 6.00 18.50
N GLU A 61 -9.38 5.59 18.87
CA GLU A 61 -8.14 6.15 18.33
C GLU A 61 -8.03 5.94 16.81
N ILE A 62 -8.39 4.76 16.35
CA ILE A 62 -8.38 4.45 14.92
C ILE A 62 -9.38 5.35 14.16
N ASN A 63 -10.56 5.54 14.70
CA ASN A 63 -11.56 6.40 14.09
C ASN A 63 -11.14 7.88 14.12
N GLU A 64 -10.46 8.30 15.16
CA GLU A 64 -9.94 9.66 15.28
C GLU A 64 -8.86 9.94 14.23
N TYR A 65 -7.83 9.10 14.14
CA TYR A 65 -6.66 9.38 13.32
C TYR A 65 -6.77 8.91 11.87
N PHE A 66 -7.49 7.81 11.62
CA PHE A 66 -7.70 7.28 10.27
C PHE A 66 -9.07 7.60 9.68
N GLY A 67 -9.94 8.21 10.46
CA GLY A 67 -11.32 8.49 10.08
C GLY A 67 -12.22 7.29 10.32
N GLY A 68 -13.33 7.53 10.94
CA GLY A 68 -14.37 6.55 11.26
C GLY A 68 -15.74 7.06 10.88
N LYS A 69 -16.71 6.72 11.70
CA LYS A 69 -18.08 7.22 11.57
C LYS A 69 -18.09 8.75 11.67
N ASN A 70 -18.97 9.37 10.93
CA ASN A 70 -19.32 10.78 11.13
C ASN A 70 -19.76 10.99 12.58
N ASP A 71 -19.65 12.21 13.08
CA ASP A 71 -20.31 12.56 14.34
C ASP A 71 -21.85 12.37 14.21
N ASP A 72 -22.56 12.47 15.32
CA ASP A 72 -24.02 12.29 15.37
C ASP A 72 -24.77 13.32 14.48
N GLN A 73 -24.08 14.33 13.97
CA GLN A 73 -24.59 15.36 13.06
C GLN A 73 -24.16 15.12 11.60
N GLY A 74 -23.44 14.04 11.30
CA GLY A 74 -22.98 13.71 9.96
C GLY A 74 -21.71 14.50 9.52
N ASN A 75 -21.10 15.27 10.42
CA ASN A 75 -19.88 16.03 10.09
C ASN A 75 -18.63 15.18 10.22
N LEU A 76 -17.71 15.35 9.28
CA LEU A 76 -16.40 14.73 9.31
C LEU A 76 -15.45 15.58 10.16
N ASN A 77 -15.11 15.13 11.36
CA ASN A 77 -14.02 15.77 12.11
C ASN A 77 -12.69 15.48 11.41
N MET A 78 -12.16 16.50 10.75
CA MET A 78 -10.91 16.42 9.97
C MET A 78 -9.68 16.88 10.78
N SER A 79 -9.88 17.49 11.94
CA SER A 79 -8.81 18.20 12.68
C SER A 79 -7.71 17.27 13.20
N ASN A 80 -8.06 16.06 13.59
CA ASN A 80 -7.12 15.09 14.20
C ASN A 80 -6.66 13.98 13.22
N ARG A 81 -6.99 14.08 11.94
CA ARG A 81 -6.67 13.02 10.97
C ARG A 81 -5.23 13.09 10.49
N ILE A 82 -4.62 11.92 10.39
CA ILE A 82 -3.37 11.71 9.68
C ILE A 82 -3.67 11.76 8.17
N LEU A 83 -2.93 12.58 7.44
CA LEU A 83 -3.05 12.72 6.00
C LEU A 83 -1.87 12.03 5.31
N PHE A 84 -2.17 11.25 4.28
CA PHE A 84 -1.19 10.51 3.49
C PHE A 84 -1.21 11.00 2.05
N SER A 85 -0.04 11.32 1.49
CA SER A 85 0.10 11.47 0.04
C SER A 85 0.25 10.09 -0.61
N ASP A 86 0.18 10.05 -1.92
CA ASP A 86 0.70 8.91 -2.66
C ASP A 86 2.21 8.78 -2.42
N LEU A 87 2.70 7.53 -2.40
CA LEU A 87 4.12 7.25 -2.34
C LEU A 87 4.62 6.96 -3.75
N LEU A 88 5.50 7.81 -4.22
CA LEU A 88 6.10 7.67 -5.55
C LEU A 88 7.36 6.81 -5.46
N LEU A 89 7.70 6.17 -6.57
CA LEU A 89 8.93 5.43 -6.68
C LEU A 89 10.13 6.37 -6.46
N LYS A 90 11.00 6.02 -5.53
CA LYS A 90 12.26 6.71 -5.30
C LYS A 90 13.29 6.17 -6.28
N GLU A 91 13.64 6.99 -7.27
CA GLU A 91 14.65 6.62 -8.27
C GLU A 91 16.05 6.95 -7.77
N ASN A 92 16.98 6.06 -8.05
CA ASN A 92 18.40 6.34 -7.93
C ASN A 92 18.89 6.83 -9.29
N GLU A 93 19.71 7.88 -9.33
CA GLU A 93 20.22 8.44 -10.60
C GLU A 93 21.05 7.42 -11.41
N GLU A 94 21.59 6.40 -10.76
CA GLU A 94 22.37 5.34 -11.36
C GLU A 94 21.52 4.25 -12.05
N GLU A 95 20.19 4.22 -11.82
CA GLU A 95 19.28 3.14 -12.26
C GLU A 95 18.26 3.62 -13.31
N LYS A 96 18.61 4.59 -14.15
CA LYS A 96 17.68 5.23 -15.11
C LYS A 96 17.03 4.28 -16.13
N ASP A 97 17.59 3.11 -16.36
CA ASP A 97 17.07 2.10 -17.29
C ASP A 97 16.51 0.86 -16.58
N GLN A 98 16.19 0.95 -15.29
CA GLN A 98 15.67 -0.19 -14.53
C GLN A 98 14.25 -0.55 -14.98
N ASN A 99 14.03 -1.85 -15.23
CA ASN A 99 12.69 -2.37 -15.42
C ASN A 99 12.02 -2.56 -14.06
N TYR A 100 10.99 -1.77 -13.80
CA TYR A 100 10.24 -1.79 -12.54
C TYR A 100 9.19 -2.90 -12.47
N PHE A 101 9.01 -3.69 -13.52
CA PHE A 101 7.95 -4.68 -13.61
C PHE A 101 8.47 -6.06 -14.01
N GLU A 102 7.80 -7.07 -13.50
CA GLU A 102 8.01 -8.46 -13.88
C GLU A 102 6.67 -9.16 -14.12
N ILE A 103 6.70 -10.21 -14.94
CA ILE A 103 5.53 -11.06 -15.19
C ILE A 103 5.64 -12.29 -14.30
N LYS A 104 4.57 -12.53 -13.54
CA LYS A 104 4.43 -13.74 -12.71
C LYS A 104 3.29 -14.60 -13.24
N TYR A 105 3.60 -15.86 -13.53
CA TYR A 105 2.64 -16.87 -13.95
C TYR A 105 2.16 -17.66 -12.73
N GLU A 106 0.86 -17.80 -12.60
CA GLU A 106 0.20 -18.56 -11.53
C GLU A 106 -0.92 -19.41 -12.11
N ASN A 107 -1.28 -20.50 -11.45
CA ASN A 107 -2.45 -21.31 -11.80
C ASN A 107 -3.53 -21.13 -10.73
N SER A 108 -4.76 -20.90 -11.17
CA SER A 108 -5.96 -20.99 -10.33
C SER A 108 -6.61 -22.34 -10.58
N ILE A 109 -6.77 -23.14 -9.55
CA ILE A 109 -7.50 -24.39 -9.62
C ILE A 109 -8.92 -24.11 -9.17
N THR A 110 -9.88 -24.34 -10.07
CA THR A 110 -11.31 -24.28 -9.78
C THR A 110 -11.90 -25.67 -9.90
N GLU A 111 -12.85 -26.00 -9.05
CA GLU A 111 -13.61 -27.23 -9.11
C GLU A 111 -15.03 -26.90 -9.60
N ASP A 112 -15.50 -27.61 -10.59
CA ASP A 112 -16.85 -27.44 -11.11
C ASP A 112 -17.89 -28.20 -10.26
N SER A 113 -19.17 -28.10 -10.65
CA SER A 113 -20.28 -28.77 -9.95
C SER A 113 -20.23 -30.30 -10.02
N GLU A 114 -19.41 -30.87 -10.89
CA GLU A 114 -19.24 -32.31 -11.09
C GLU A 114 -17.97 -32.83 -10.36
N GLY A 115 -17.20 -31.92 -9.71
CA GLY A 115 -15.98 -32.24 -8.98
C GLY A 115 -14.74 -32.31 -9.87
N GLU A 116 -14.84 -31.91 -11.16
CA GLU A 116 -13.69 -31.84 -12.04
C GLU A 116 -12.85 -30.58 -11.75
N LYS A 117 -11.54 -30.79 -11.64
CA LYS A 117 -10.58 -29.70 -11.38
C LYS A 117 -10.00 -29.15 -12.65
N MET A 118 -10.24 -27.88 -12.88
CA MET A 118 -9.69 -27.15 -14.00
C MET A 118 -8.61 -26.16 -13.53
N ALA A 119 -7.43 -26.22 -14.13
CA ALA A 119 -6.36 -25.26 -13.91
C ALA A 119 -6.46 -24.13 -14.92
N THR A 120 -6.71 -22.92 -14.44
CA THR A 120 -6.73 -21.70 -15.28
C THR A 120 -5.44 -20.92 -15.04
N PRO A 121 -4.58 -20.75 -16.07
CA PRO A 121 -3.38 -19.92 -15.92
C PRO A 121 -3.78 -18.46 -15.72
N ARG A 122 -3.01 -17.77 -14.87
CA ARG A 122 -3.13 -16.32 -14.62
C ARG A 122 -1.78 -15.65 -14.85
N ILE A 123 -1.80 -14.55 -15.57
CA ILE A 123 -0.61 -13.78 -15.90
C ILE A 123 -0.74 -12.43 -15.18
N ASN A 124 0.12 -12.21 -14.20
CA ASN A 124 0.11 -11.00 -13.39
C ASN A 124 1.35 -10.15 -13.67
N LYS A 125 1.14 -8.86 -13.96
CA LYS A 125 2.23 -7.87 -14.04
C LYS A 125 2.34 -7.18 -12.68
N ARG A 126 3.42 -7.46 -11.95
CA ARG A 126 3.71 -6.86 -10.64
C ARG A 126 5.02 -6.07 -10.69
N THR A 127 5.31 -5.30 -9.66
CA THR A 127 6.62 -4.63 -9.56
C THR A 127 7.73 -5.67 -9.36
N THR A 128 8.96 -5.28 -9.61
CA THR A 128 10.14 -6.01 -9.12
C THR A 128 10.30 -5.85 -7.61
N ALA A 129 11.14 -6.66 -6.99
CA ALA A 129 11.52 -6.55 -5.59
C ALA A 129 12.47 -5.37 -5.34
N ASN A 130 12.72 -5.05 -4.07
CA ASN A 130 13.67 -4.04 -3.58
C ASN A 130 13.38 -2.59 -4.03
N LEU A 131 12.20 -2.31 -4.56
CA LEU A 131 11.81 -0.94 -4.88
C LEU A 131 11.53 -0.15 -3.60
N VAL A 132 11.94 1.12 -3.60
CA VAL A 132 11.70 2.07 -2.52
C VAL A 132 10.65 3.08 -2.96
N PHE A 133 9.66 3.29 -2.12
CA PHE A 133 8.59 4.28 -2.34
C PHE A 133 8.66 5.36 -1.26
N GLU A 134 8.59 6.61 -1.69
CA GLU A 134 8.65 7.78 -0.81
C GLU A 134 7.37 8.59 -0.91
N GLY A 135 6.84 9.00 0.23
CA GLY A 135 5.66 9.86 0.31
C GLY A 135 5.69 10.78 1.50
N LYS A 136 4.63 11.56 1.62
CA LYS A 136 4.44 12.57 2.64
C LYS A 136 3.32 12.16 3.59
N VAL A 137 3.55 12.38 4.89
CA VAL A 137 2.53 12.22 5.92
C VAL A 137 2.44 13.50 6.73
N MET A 138 1.23 13.95 7.00
CA MET A 138 0.99 15.06 7.90
C MET A 138 0.22 14.56 9.13
N ILE A 139 0.77 14.84 10.31
CA ILE A 139 0.19 14.47 11.62
C ILE A 139 -0.30 15.75 12.30
N PRO A 140 -1.44 15.72 13.01
CA PRO A 140 -1.89 16.86 13.80
C PRO A 140 -0.80 17.35 14.75
N GLN A 141 -0.62 18.66 14.80
CA GLN A 141 0.45 19.29 15.61
C GLN A 141 0.29 18.96 17.10
N ASN A 142 1.40 18.67 17.76
CA ASN A 142 1.44 18.31 19.18
C ASN A 142 0.61 17.06 19.56
N ASN A 143 0.34 16.17 18.60
CA ASN A 143 -0.36 14.92 18.85
C ASN A 143 0.62 13.73 18.85
N SER A 144 1.26 13.50 20.00
CA SER A 144 2.20 12.39 20.20
C SER A 144 1.53 11.02 20.04
N GLY A 145 0.25 10.89 20.41
CA GLY A 145 -0.50 9.63 20.25
C GLY A 145 -0.65 9.21 18.79
N ALA A 146 -0.94 10.15 17.90
CA ALA A 146 -1.03 9.87 16.46
C ALA A 146 0.32 9.45 15.86
N GLU A 147 1.42 10.08 16.30
CA GLU A 147 2.77 9.74 15.85
C GLU A 147 3.19 8.34 16.36
N GLU A 148 2.98 8.05 17.64
CA GLU A 148 3.29 6.76 18.25
C GLU A 148 2.49 5.62 17.61
N LEU A 149 1.18 5.84 17.41
CA LEU A 149 0.33 4.89 16.71
C LEU A 149 0.85 4.61 15.29
N LEU A 150 1.17 5.66 14.54
CA LEU A 150 1.67 5.47 13.17
C LEU A 150 3.00 4.71 13.14
N LYS A 151 3.95 5.03 14.02
CA LYS A 151 5.22 4.29 14.15
C LYS A 151 4.98 2.81 14.46
N LYS A 152 4.08 2.53 15.39
CA LYS A 152 3.73 1.15 15.76
C LYS A 152 3.12 0.38 14.59
N LEU A 153 2.20 0.99 13.84
CA LEU A 153 1.59 0.36 12.67
C LEU A 153 2.60 0.15 11.53
N LEU A 154 3.59 1.00 11.38
CA LEU A 154 4.68 0.81 10.41
C LEU A 154 5.59 -0.35 10.82
N GLU A 155 5.88 -0.53 12.12
CA GLU A 155 6.60 -1.71 12.60
C GLU A 155 5.80 -3.01 12.34
N GLU A 156 4.49 -3.00 12.57
CA GLU A 156 3.64 -4.15 12.23
C GLU A 156 3.59 -4.40 10.70
N LEU A 157 3.68 -3.35 9.88
CA LEU A 157 3.70 -3.46 8.43
C LEU A 157 4.95 -4.20 7.91
N LYS A 158 6.10 -4.11 8.58
CA LYS A 158 7.32 -4.88 8.26
C LYS A 158 7.13 -6.40 8.35
N GLN A 159 6.11 -6.86 9.09
CA GLN A 159 5.72 -8.27 9.16
C GLN A 159 4.58 -8.60 8.20
N GLY A 160 4.30 -7.73 7.26
CA GLY A 160 3.15 -7.82 6.38
C GLY A 160 3.47 -7.51 4.93
N TYR A 161 2.44 -7.10 4.23
CA TYR A 161 2.50 -6.80 2.79
C TYR A 161 1.62 -5.60 2.44
N ILE A 162 1.88 -4.98 1.28
CA ILE A 162 1.05 -3.94 0.67
C ILE A 162 0.51 -4.44 -0.67
N GLY A 163 -0.72 -4.08 -0.98
CA GLY A 163 -1.42 -4.50 -2.19
C GLY A 163 -2.16 -5.82 -2.04
N SER A 164 -2.41 -6.48 -3.16
CA SER A 164 -3.13 -7.75 -3.24
C SER A 164 -2.19 -8.96 -3.20
N ASN A 165 -2.77 -10.15 -3.01
CA ASN A 165 -2.08 -11.44 -3.09
C ASN A 165 -0.89 -11.62 -2.11
N GLY A 166 -0.88 -10.95 -0.96
CA GLY A 166 0.20 -11.05 0.02
C GLY A 166 0.48 -12.47 0.51
N SER A 167 -0.58 -13.30 0.69
CA SER A 167 -0.45 -14.72 1.03
C SER A 167 0.24 -15.58 -0.05
N ARG A 168 0.40 -15.01 -1.26
CA ARG A 168 1.10 -15.64 -2.39
C ARG A 168 2.48 -15.02 -2.65
N GLY A 169 3.02 -14.27 -1.67
CA GLY A 169 4.34 -13.67 -1.75
C GLY A 169 4.40 -12.38 -2.56
N TYR A 170 3.32 -11.60 -2.58
CA TYR A 170 3.31 -10.28 -3.22
C TYR A 170 3.42 -9.18 -2.18
N GLY A 171 4.20 -8.15 -2.51
CA GLY A 171 4.25 -6.88 -1.79
C GLY A 171 4.73 -6.96 -0.35
N TRP A 172 5.52 -7.96 0.01
CA TRP A 172 6.10 -8.04 1.34
C TRP A 172 7.00 -6.86 1.59
N VAL A 173 6.92 -6.32 2.80
CA VAL A 173 7.62 -5.11 3.19
C VAL A 173 8.89 -5.48 3.95
N LYS A 174 10.02 -4.98 3.45
CA LYS A 174 11.32 -5.14 4.09
C LYS A 174 11.55 -4.07 5.15
N GLU A 175 11.27 -2.80 4.79
CA GLU A 175 11.44 -1.65 5.68
C GLU A 175 10.27 -0.68 5.53
N ALA A 176 9.89 -0.05 6.64
CA ALA A 176 8.92 1.03 6.69
C ALA A 176 9.42 2.07 7.70
N GLU A 177 9.75 3.26 7.22
CA GLU A 177 10.41 4.30 8.02
C GLU A 177 9.58 5.58 8.01
N LEU A 178 9.61 6.30 9.14
CA LEU A 178 8.97 7.60 9.31
C LEU A 178 10.01 8.60 9.84
N GLU A 179 10.28 9.65 9.08
CA GLU A 179 11.24 10.69 9.40
C GLU A 179 10.52 12.03 9.54
N LYS A 180 10.67 12.70 10.68
CA LYS A 180 10.14 14.05 10.86
C LYS A 180 10.99 15.04 10.07
N ILE A 181 10.34 15.94 9.34
CA ILE A 181 10.99 16.93 8.49
C ILE A 181 10.46 18.32 8.82
N GLU A 182 11.33 19.33 8.71
CA GLU A 182 10.95 20.73 8.94
C GLU A 182 10.27 21.33 7.71
N GLU A 183 10.80 21.03 6.53
CA GLU A 183 10.29 21.52 5.23
C GLU A 183 10.29 20.42 4.17
N TRP A 184 9.35 20.54 3.22
CA TRP A 184 9.36 19.73 2.01
C TRP A 184 10.37 20.32 1.01
N LYS A 185 11.36 19.53 0.64
CA LYS A 185 12.26 19.87 -0.47
C LYS A 185 11.67 19.42 -1.80
#